data_063ead1ba92a949e0b0fe9cbaf58ba99
#
_entry.id   063ead1ba92a949e0b0fe9cbaf58ba99
#
_cell.length_a   1.000
_cell.length_b   1.000
_cell.length_c   1.000
_cell.angle_alpha   90.00
_cell.angle_beta   90.00
_cell.angle_gamma   90.00
#
_symmetry.space_group_name_H-M   'P 1'
#
loop_
_entity.id
_entity.type
_entity.pdbx_description
1 polymer ?
#
loop_
_entity_poly.entity_id
_entity_poly.type
_entity_poly.pdbx_seq_one_letter_code
_entity_poly.pdbx_strand_id
1 'polypeptide(L)'
;MPESVVPVTPRPAASVILVRAPMSVYMTRRSDALRFAGGYHVFPGGSVDEQDRALAKERPDELAAAGLPSDRAASVAAAIRELFEEIGILLARDGTGKPLWMPDGFQAHREALAGARRALLNDEVSLGQIVSQHGWRLAGDRLAYMGRWVTPPAAQRRFDTLFFLADMTGAVEPEPRPEDGEVALGEWLEPVVALADEKAGKVRLMRPTRSWLQELASCGSAAEAWARFSSPGARRAEVFESNTPEILRSVLEAQGVWMVPVPSPTLPPHNETNVYLVANAGEAVFVDAGHGGPEGLALLRAAWVRARSPKVRAVILTHSHTDHAGAAADLAAAFQCPIWSHPSGNFLLGSASAGRPGRPAVERRALADGEVVAVGRLQLQVLYTPGHAPDHLCLFIPSAGILFSGDNVVGVGSTWVGPPDGDMQEYLQSLERMAVLPARILAPGHGPVLADPPGRIRELIQHRLAREAQILALLKQAPRTADALAREIYGPTAPPGVMEVARRTVVGHLVKLEREGRVRRIAGQADLFAPVGL
;
A
#
# COMPACT_ATOMS: atom_id res chain seq x y z
N MET A 1 -1.96 27.42 7.59
CA MET A 1 -2.29 26.52 6.48
C MET A 1 -1.28 25.38 6.54
N PRO A 2 -1.58 24.17 7.03
CA PRO A 2 -0.68 23.06 6.84
C PRO A 2 -0.63 22.76 5.33
N GLU A 3 0.58 22.68 4.80
CA GLU A 3 0.86 22.41 3.40
C GLU A 3 0.16 21.09 3.00
N SER A 4 -0.57 21.12 1.90
CA SER A 4 -1.03 19.91 1.23
C SER A 4 0.20 19.02 0.98
N VAL A 5 0.16 17.75 1.35
CA VAL A 5 1.26 16.82 1.08
C VAL A 5 1.48 16.79 -0.43
N VAL A 6 2.48 17.53 -0.91
CA VAL A 6 2.83 17.57 -2.33
C VAL A 6 3.24 16.16 -2.76
N PRO A 7 2.61 15.56 -3.78
CA PRO A 7 2.99 14.25 -4.27
C PRO A 7 4.49 14.21 -4.63
N VAL A 8 5.19 13.16 -4.22
CA VAL A 8 6.59 12.97 -4.59
C VAL A 8 6.70 12.94 -6.11
N THR A 9 7.64 13.69 -6.69
CA THR A 9 7.93 13.62 -8.12
C THR A 9 8.41 12.21 -8.50
N PRO A 10 7.82 11.56 -9.52
CA PRO A 10 8.27 10.26 -9.96
C PRO A 10 9.73 10.30 -10.45
N ARG A 11 10.55 9.35 -9.99
CA ARG A 11 11.93 9.22 -10.47
C ARG A 11 11.93 8.48 -11.80
N PRO A 12 12.62 8.98 -12.85
CA PRO A 12 12.81 8.21 -14.06
C PRO A 12 13.49 6.88 -13.78
N ALA A 13 13.00 5.81 -14.40
CA ALA A 13 13.50 4.45 -14.23
C ALA A 13 13.38 3.67 -15.53
N ALA A 14 14.11 2.58 -15.64
CA ALA A 14 14.04 1.64 -16.74
C ALA A 14 13.99 0.20 -16.22
N SER A 15 13.26 -0.66 -16.90
CA SER A 15 13.18 -2.09 -16.58
C SER A 15 13.18 -2.92 -17.85
N VAL A 16 13.86 -4.05 -17.84
CA VAL A 16 14.01 -4.91 -19.03
C VAL A 16 13.38 -6.26 -18.80
N ILE A 17 12.51 -6.64 -19.71
CA ILE A 17 11.87 -7.94 -19.75
C ILE A 17 12.67 -8.82 -20.71
N LEU A 18 13.46 -9.72 -20.17
CA LEU A 18 14.18 -10.70 -20.97
C LEU A 18 13.27 -11.85 -21.31
N VAL A 19 13.19 -12.19 -22.59
CA VAL A 19 12.46 -13.37 -23.06
C VAL A 19 13.39 -14.33 -23.77
N ARG A 20 13.08 -15.64 -23.77
CA ARG A 20 13.77 -16.66 -24.56
C ARG A 20 12.82 -17.74 -25.03
N ALA A 21 13.25 -18.45 -26.09
CA ALA A 21 12.49 -19.57 -26.64
C ALA A 21 12.39 -20.75 -25.64
N PRO A 22 11.27 -21.51 -25.63
CA PRO A 22 10.09 -21.27 -26.48
C PRO A 22 9.30 -20.02 -26.07
N MET A 23 9.04 -19.77 -24.79
CA MET A 23 8.48 -18.55 -24.20
C MET A 23 8.70 -18.59 -22.70
N SER A 24 9.83 -18.06 -22.24
CA SER A 24 10.10 -17.86 -20.83
C SER A 24 10.54 -16.41 -20.61
N VAL A 25 10.25 -15.89 -19.43
CA VAL A 25 10.62 -14.54 -18.98
C VAL A 25 11.55 -14.66 -17.79
N TYR A 26 12.64 -13.90 -17.79
CA TYR A 26 13.55 -13.84 -16.65
C TYR A 26 13.02 -12.88 -15.60
N MET A 27 12.92 -13.36 -14.38
CA MET A 27 12.46 -12.58 -13.24
C MET A 27 13.47 -12.66 -12.11
N THR A 28 13.65 -11.56 -11.42
CA THR A 28 14.42 -11.49 -10.18
C THR A 28 13.46 -11.40 -8.99
N ARG A 29 13.76 -12.13 -7.91
CA ARG A 29 13.05 -11.99 -6.64
C ARG A 29 13.82 -11.02 -5.76
N ARG A 30 13.15 -9.93 -5.33
CA ARG A 30 13.72 -8.96 -4.41
C ARG A 30 13.94 -9.58 -3.03
N SER A 31 15.02 -9.19 -2.36
CA SER A 31 15.32 -9.65 -1.00
C SER A 31 14.16 -9.29 -0.04
N ASP A 32 13.76 -10.24 0.81
CA ASP A 32 12.74 -10.01 1.84
C ASP A 32 13.16 -8.92 2.87
N ALA A 33 14.45 -8.60 2.92
CA ALA A 33 14.99 -7.56 3.79
C ALA A 33 14.68 -6.13 3.32
N LEU A 34 14.25 -5.94 2.08
CA LEU A 34 13.97 -4.61 1.53
C LEU A 34 12.71 -4.00 2.13
N ARG A 35 12.74 -2.69 2.38
CA ARG A 35 11.60 -1.94 2.95
C ARG A 35 10.44 -1.81 1.97
N PHE A 36 10.70 -1.79 0.67
CA PHE A 36 9.68 -1.63 -0.37
C PHE A 36 9.70 -2.85 -1.30
N ALA A 37 8.54 -3.46 -1.48
CA ALA A 37 8.33 -4.62 -2.35
C ALA A 37 9.30 -5.79 -2.06
N GLY A 38 9.72 -6.01 -0.81
CA GLY A 38 10.51 -7.17 -0.41
C GLY A 38 9.78 -8.46 -0.72
N GLY A 39 10.50 -9.43 -1.32
CA GLY A 39 9.97 -10.72 -1.74
C GLY A 39 9.10 -10.72 -2.99
N TYR A 40 8.90 -9.57 -3.66
CA TYR A 40 8.23 -9.52 -4.96
C TYR A 40 9.15 -10.00 -6.07
N HIS A 41 8.55 -10.62 -7.09
CA HIS A 41 9.20 -10.90 -8.35
C HIS A 41 9.04 -9.70 -9.28
N VAL A 42 10.16 -9.25 -9.82
CA VAL A 42 10.25 -8.08 -10.69
C VAL A 42 11.12 -8.40 -11.90
N PHE A 43 11.08 -7.57 -12.93
CA PHE A 43 12.06 -7.60 -14.00
C PHE A 43 13.31 -6.81 -13.58
N PRO A 44 14.49 -7.13 -14.07
CA PRO A 44 15.70 -6.35 -13.84
C PRO A 44 15.52 -4.89 -14.22
N GLY A 45 16.10 -3.98 -13.42
CA GLY A 45 16.04 -2.55 -13.71
C GLY A 45 16.10 -1.66 -12.49
N GLY A 46 16.35 -0.37 -12.73
CA GLY A 46 16.50 0.64 -11.68
C GLY A 46 16.30 2.07 -12.17
N SER A 47 16.82 3.01 -11.38
CA SER A 47 16.63 4.44 -11.64
C SER A 47 17.61 4.95 -12.72
N VAL A 48 17.16 5.92 -13.51
CA VAL A 48 18.04 6.68 -14.43
C VAL A 48 18.86 7.66 -13.62
N ASP A 49 20.17 7.54 -13.66
CA ASP A 49 21.10 8.42 -12.96
C ASP A 49 21.74 9.51 -13.89
N GLU A 50 22.67 10.27 -13.36
CA GLU A 50 23.33 11.35 -14.12
C GLU A 50 24.34 10.80 -15.14
N GLN A 51 24.97 9.65 -14.84
CA GLN A 51 25.90 8.98 -15.75
C GLN A 51 25.16 8.44 -16.99
N ASP A 52 23.94 7.92 -16.80
CA ASP A 52 23.09 7.48 -17.92
C ASP A 52 22.71 8.65 -18.84
N ARG A 53 22.42 9.83 -18.25
CA ARG A 53 22.13 11.06 -19.01
C ARG A 53 23.36 11.59 -19.78
N ALA A 54 24.54 11.50 -19.17
CA ALA A 54 25.78 11.86 -19.83
C ALA A 54 26.06 10.92 -21.01
N LEU A 55 25.97 9.61 -20.78
CA LEU A 55 26.17 8.59 -21.80
C LEU A 55 25.20 8.72 -22.98
N ALA A 56 23.95 9.08 -22.71
CA ALA A 56 22.93 9.32 -23.73
C ALA A 56 23.25 10.52 -24.64
N LYS A 57 23.93 11.54 -24.11
CA LYS A 57 24.40 12.70 -24.90
C LYS A 57 25.63 12.37 -25.74
N GLU A 58 26.52 11.53 -25.21
CA GLU A 58 27.77 11.14 -25.87
C GLU A 58 27.57 10.10 -26.98
N ARG A 59 26.61 9.17 -26.81
CA ARG A 59 26.42 8.01 -27.70
C ARG A 59 24.94 7.79 -28.10
N PRO A 60 24.25 8.80 -28.64
CA PRO A 60 22.81 8.70 -28.91
C PRO A 60 22.48 7.59 -29.92
N ASP A 61 23.34 7.37 -30.92
CA ASP A 61 23.11 6.36 -31.96
C ASP A 61 23.23 4.91 -31.44
N GLU A 62 24.04 4.70 -30.40
CA GLU A 62 24.20 3.39 -29.76
C GLU A 62 23.05 3.05 -28.82
N LEU A 63 22.28 4.05 -28.40
CA LEU A 63 21.16 3.97 -27.45
C LEU A 63 19.79 4.10 -28.12
N ALA A 64 19.75 3.96 -29.45
CA ALA A 64 18.48 3.93 -30.18
C ALA A 64 17.77 2.60 -29.95
N ALA A 65 16.61 2.63 -29.28
CA ALA A 65 15.75 1.47 -29.05
C ALA A 65 14.53 1.49 -29.97
N ALA A 66 14.07 0.32 -30.40
CA ALA A 66 12.91 0.21 -31.29
C ALA A 66 11.67 0.86 -30.69
N GLY A 67 11.10 1.85 -31.38
CA GLY A 67 9.87 2.53 -31.01
C GLY A 67 9.98 3.54 -29.86
N LEU A 68 11.18 3.89 -29.42
CA LEU A 68 11.42 4.91 -28.39
C LEU A 68 11.86 6.22 -29.03
N PRO A 69 11.29 7.39 -28.60
CA PRO A 69 11.80 8.71 -29.00
C PRO A 69 13.25 8.93 -28.51
N SER A 70 14.06 9.65 -29.29
CA SER A 70 15.47 9.88 -29.03
C SER A 70 15.76 10.65 -27.73
N ASP A 71 14.83 11.48 -27.27
CA ASP A 71 14.92 12.23 -26.01
C ASP A 71 14.86 11.30 -24.76
N ARG A 72 14.58 10.01 -24.95
CA ARG A 72 14.52 8.98 -23.89
C ARG A 72 15.77 8.05 -23.87
N ALA A 73 16.82 8.36 -24.59
CA ALA A 73 18.04 7.56 -24.68
C ALA A 73 18.68 7.27 -23.31
N ALA A 74 18.56 8.17 -22.33
CA ALA A 74 19.04 7.95 -20.97
C ALA A 74 18.39 6.73 -20.28
N SER A 75 17.11 6.44 -20.59
CA SER A 75 16.44 5.25 -20.08
C SER A 75 16.96 3.95 -20.72
N VAL A 76 17.46 4.02 -21.96
CA VAL A 76 18.13 2.88 -22.62
C VAL A 76 19.49 2.62 -21.98
N ALA A 77 20.26 3.70 -21.68
CA ALA A 77 21.52 3.59 -20.96
C ALA A 77 21.32 2.92 -19.58
N ALA A 78 20.35 3.42 -18.80
CA ALA A 78 19.98 2.83 -17.52
C ALA A 78 19.57 1.35 -17.66
N ALA A 79 18.76 1.01 -18.66
CA ALA A 79 18.34 -0.37 -18.92
C ALA A 79 19.53 -1.30 -19.15
N ILE A 80 20.49 -0.88 -19.96
CA ILE A 80 21.71 -1.67 -20.25
C ILE A 80 22.61 -1.75 -19.01
N ARG A 81 22.77 -0.66 -18.26
CA ARG A 81 23.58 -0.63 -17.04
C ARG A 81 23.02 -1.57 -15.98
N GLU A 82 21.74 -1.46 -15.68
CA GLU A 82 21.07 -2.28 -14.66
C GLU A 82 21.09 -3.79 -15.00
N LEU A 83 20.92 -4.15 -16.28
CA LEU A 83 21.10 -5.56 -16.71
C LEU A 83 22.51 -6.05 -16.41
N PHE A 84 23.51 -5.21 -16.66
CA PHE A 84 24.88 -5.60 -16.41
C PHE A 84 25.21 -5.68 -14.92
N GLU A 85 24.73 -4.72 -14.12
CA GLU A 85 24.91 -4.69 -12.66
C GLU A 85 24.17 -5.86 -11.97
N GLU A 86 22.87 -6.02 -12.22
CA GLU A 86 22.07 -7.00 -11.50
C GLU A 86 22.33 -8.44 -11.92
N ILE A 87 22.45 -8.70 -13.23
CA ILE A 87 22.47 -10.07 -13.78
C ILE A 87 23.64 -10.39 -14.72
N GLY A 88 24.61 -9.48 -14.89
CA GLY A 88 25.82 -9.73 -15.67
C GLY A 88 25.67 -9.73 -17.18
N ILE A 89 24.52 -9.35 -17.71
CA ILE A 89 24.25 -9.27 -19.15
C ILE A 89 24.57 -7.87 -19.67
N LEU A 90 25.62 -7.74 -20.46
CA LEU A 90 25.96 -6.49 -21.13
C LEU A 90 25.48 -6.50 -22.59
N LEU A 91 24.48 -5.69 -22.91
CA LEU A 91 24.02 -5.49 -24.28
C LEU A 91 24.97 -4.53 -25.02
N ALA A 92 26.12 -5.08 -25.45
CA ALA A 92 27.12 -4.38 -26.24
C ALA A 92 27.77 -5.34 -27.26
N ARG A 93 28.45 -4.76 -28.25
CA ARG A 93 29.25 -5.50 -29.26
C ARG A 93 30.69 -5.09 -29.13
N ASP A 94 31.60 -6.02 -29.40
CA ASP A 94 33.04 -5.72 -29.47
C ASP A 94 33.41 -4.92 -30.74
N GLY A 95 34.68 -4.53 -30.88
CA GLY A 95 35.15 -3.78 -32.03
C GLY A 95 35.02 -4.48 -33.39
N THR A 96 34.73 -5.80 -33.41
CA THR A 96 34.43 -6.60 -34.62
C THR A 96 32.92 -6.68 -34.90
N GLY A 97 32.08 -6.17 -33.99
CA GLY A 97 30.60 -6.25 -34.06
C GLY A 97 30.02 -7.50 -33.41
N LYS A 98 30.82 -8.33 -32.74
CA LYS A 98 30.39 -9.57 -32.11
C LYS A 98 29.63 -9.26 -30.79
N PRO A 99 28.43 -9.84 -30.58
CA PRO A 99 27.62 -9.57 -29.39
C PRO A 99 28.24 -10.17 -28.11
N LEU A 100 28.40 -9.36 -27.05
CA LEU A 100 28.98 -9.80 -25.77
C LEU A 100 28.01 -10.65 -24.93
N TRP A 101 26.71 -10.59 -25.19
CA TRP A 101 25.70 -11.43 -24.53
C TRP A 101 25.51 -12.82 -25.18
N MET A 102 26.16 -13.10 -26.31
CA MET A 102 26.14 -14.40 -26.95
C MET A 102 27.34 -15.23 -26.50
N PRO A 103 27.22 -16.58 -26.43
CA PRO A 103 28.27 -17.44 -25.85
C PRO A 103 29.70 -17.16 -26.35
N ASP A 104 29.85 -17.03 -27.66
CA ASP A 104 31.18 -16.80 -28.25
C ASP A 104 31.78 -15.43 -27.89
N GLY A 105 30.96 -14.36 -27.89
CA GLY A 105 31.44 -13.03 -27.51
C GLY A 105 31.71 -12.94 -26.02
N PHE A 106 30.80 -13.51 -25.22
CA PHE A 106 30.97 -13.59 -23.76
C PHE A 106 32.27 -14.34 -23.39
N GLN A 107 32.47 -15.52 -23.96
CA GLN A 107 33.67 -16.32 -23.65
C GLN A 107 34.99 -15.61 -24.05
N ALA A 108 34.99 -14.91 -25.19
CA ALA A 108 36.14 -14.15 -25.65
C ALA A 108 36.53 -12.98 -24.72
N HIS A 109 35.54 -12.43 -24.00
CA HIS A 109 35.72 -11.25 -23.14
C HIS A 109 35.40 -11.51 -21.66
N ARG A 110 35.31 -12.76 -21.23
CA ARG A 110 34.79 -13.16 -19.91
C ARG A 110 35.50 -12.45 -18.74
N GLU A 111 36.83 -12.42 -18.74
CA GLU A 111 37.58 -11.76 -17.66
C GLU A 111 37.40 -10.24 -17.67
N ALA A 112 37.39 -9.63 -18.86
CA ALA A 112 37.16 -8.19 -19.01
C ALA A 112 35.74 -7.81 -18.55
N LEU A 113 34.70 -8.60 -18.92
CA LEU A 113 33.32 -8.40 -18.46
C LEU A 113 33.20 -8.54 -16.94
N ALA A 114 33.82 -9.58 -16.35
CA ALA A 114 33.78 -9.76 -14.90
C ALA A 114 34.52 -8.62 -14.14
N GLY A 115 35.64 -8.14 -14.67
CA GLY A 115 36.35 -6.99 -14.13
C GLY A 115 35.57 -5.69 -14.25
N ALA A 116 34.99 -5.43 -15.42
CA ALA A 116 34.18 -4.27 -15.70
C ALA A 116 32.92 -4.21 -14.81
N ARG A 117 32.20 -5.34 -14.63
CA ARG A 117 31.03 -5.43 -13.74
C ARG A 117 31.41 -5.12 -12.29
N ARG A 118 32.53 -5.63 -11.78
CA ARG A 118 32.99 -5.33 -10.41
C ARG A 118 33.31 -3.85 -10.23
N ALA A 119 34.03 -3.26 -11.17
CA ALA A 119 34.39 -1.84 -11.11
C ALA A 119 33.15 -0.93 -11.19
N LEU A 120 32.17 -1.30 -12.00
CA LEU A 120 30.87 -0.60 -12.09
C LEU A 120 30.11 -0.67 -10.76
N LEU A 121 29.97 -1.85 -10.17
CA LEU A 121 29.28 -2.07 -8.90
C LEU A 121 29.94 -1.39 -7.69
N ASN A 122 31.25 -1.12 -7.77
CA ASN A 122 32.01 -0.40 -6.76
C ASN A 122 32.00 1.13 -7.00
N ASP A 123 31.26 1.64 -7.99
CA ASP A 123 31.29 3.05 -8.43
C ASP A 123 32.68 3.56 -8.83
N GLU A 124 33.60 2.66 -9.23
CA GLU A 124 34.96 3.00 -9.66
C GLU A 124 34.97 3.57 -11.09
N VAL A 125 34.07 3.09 -11.94
CA VAL A 125 33.94 3.49 -13.35
C VAL A 125 32.49 3.53 -13.80
N SER A 126 32.17 4.39 -14.77
CA SER A 126 30.84 4.41 -15.40
C SER A 126 30.75 3.42 -16.56
N LEU A 127 29.52 3.07 -16.98
CA LEU A 127 29.29 2.26 -18.17
C LEU A 127 29.92 2.90 -19.42
N GLY A 128 29.84 4.22 -19.55
CA GLY A 128 30.47 4.97 -20.65
C GLY A 128 31.97 4.81 -20.68
N GLN A 129 32.63 4.86 -19.53
CA GLN A 129 34.10 4.62 -19.41
C GLN A 129 34.44 3.17 -19.77
N ILE A 130 33.69 2.19 -19.31
CA ILE A 130 33.88 0.76 -19.63
C ILE A 130 33.85 0.55 -21.15
N VAL A 131 32.80 0.99 -21.82
CA VAL A 131 32.68 0.75 -23.28
C VAL A 131 33.75 1.50 -24.07
N SER A 132 34.17 2.68 -23.61
CA SER A 132 35.26 3.45 -24.23
C SER A 132 36.60 2.75 -24.05
N GLN A 133 36.92 2.28 -22.84
CA GLN A 133 38.16 1.63 -22.50
C GLN A 133 38.40 0.32 -23.28
N HIS A 134 37.32 -0.44 -23.49
CA HIS A 134 37.38 -1.72 -24.19
C HIS A 134 37.09 -1.62 -25.71
N GLY A 135 36.74 -0.44 -26.22
CA GLY A 135 36.34 -0.27 -27.61
C GLY A 135 35.00 -0.96 -27.94
N TRP A 136 34.17 -1.14 -26.96
CA TRP A 136 32.83 -1.76 -27.14
C TRP A 136 31.82 -0.71 -27.58
N ARG A 137 30.73 -1.18 -28.21
CA ARG A 137 29.58 -0.35 -28.65
C ARG A 137 28.31 -0.87 -28.05
N LEU A 138 27.53 -0.02 -27.41
CA LEU A 138 26.24 -0.36 -26.84
C LEU A 138 25.24 -0.80 -27.92
N ALA A 139 24.35 -1.70 -27.55
CA ALA A 139 23.38 -2.32 -28.46
C ALA A 139 21.93 -1.98 -28.07
N GLY A 140 21.60 -0.69 -28.05
CA GLY A 140 20.22 -0.21 -27.80
C GLY A 140 19.20 -0.77 -28.79
N ASP A 141 19.64 -1.12 -30.00
CA ASP A 141 18.84 -1.79 -31.02
C ASP A 141 18.31 -3.18 -30.58
N ARG A 142 18.88 -3.74 -29.49
CA ARG A 142 18.39 -4.99 -28.89
C ARG A 142 17.26 -4.79 -27.88
N LEU A 143 16.84 -3.56 -27.68
CA LEU A 143 15.74 -3.19 -26.79
C LEU A 143 14.54 -2.69 -27.60
N ALA A 144 13.38 -3.26 -27.37
CA ALA A 144 12.12 -2.79 -27.92
C ALA A 144 11.28 -2.14 -26.82
N TYR A 145 10.90 -0.88 -27.00
CA TYR A 145 10.07 -0.16 -26.04
C TYR A 145 8.66 -0.72 -26.00
N MET A 146 8.26 -1.25 -24.84
CA MET A 146 6.92 -1.83 -24.62
C MET A 146 5.91 -0.80 -24.09
N GLY A 147 6.36 0.14 -23.27
CA GLY A 147 5.46 1.13 -22.67
C GLY A 147 6.01 1.77 -21.41
N ARG A 148 5.19 2.62 -20.81
CA ARG A 148 5.50 3.45 -19.65
C ARG A 148 4.51 3.20 -18.52
N TRP A 149 5.02 3.19 -17.30
CA TRP A 149 4.20 3.03 -16.11
C TRP A 149 4.60 4.03 -15.03
N VAL A 150 3.66 4.88 -14.59
CA VAL A 150 3.89 5.90 -13.56
C VAL A 150 3.17 5.51 -12.28
N THR A 151 3.93 5.39 -11.19
CA THR A 151 3.42 5.03 -9.86
C THR A 151 2.40 6.06 -9.34
N PRO A 152 1.33 5.64 -8.62
CA PRO A 152 0.27 6.53 -8.17
C PRO A 152 0.75 7.63 -7.21
N PRO A 153 0.07 8.79 -7.17
CA PRO A 153 0.49 9.94 -6.36
C PRO A 153 0.60 9.67 -4.84
N ALA A 154 -0.22 8.78 -4.28
CA ALA A 154 -0.18 8.45 -2.85
C ALA A 154 1.02 7.58 -2.44
N ALA A 155 1.71 6.96 -3.40
CA ALA A 155 2.88 6.13 -3.10
C ALA A 155 4.03 6.99 -2.54
N GLN A 156 4.69 6.48 -1.49
CA GLN A 156 5.82 7.17 -0.86
C GLN A 156 7.04 7.24 -1.78
N ARG A 157 7.28 6.19 -2.56
CA ARG A 157 8.30 6.14 -3.62
C ARG A 157 7.59 6.02 -4.95
N ARG A 158 7.88 6.94 -5.85
CA ARG A 158 7.26 6.97 -7.16
C ARG A 158 8.32 6.85 -8.23
N PHE A 159 7.99 6.05 -9.24
CA PHE A 159 8.83 5.83 -10.41
C PHE A 159 8.03 6.13 -11.67
N ASP A 160 8.73 6.64 -12.66
CA ASP A 160 8.30 6.81 -14.04
C ASP A 160 9.13 5.82 -14.87
N THR A 161 8.64 4.59 -14.99
CA THR A 161 9.39 3.46 -15.50
C THR A 161 9.08 3.20 -16.96
N LEU A 162 10.09 3.20 -17.81
CA LEU A 162 10.01 2.69 -19.18
C LEU A 162 10.35 1.19 -19.18
N PHE A 163 9.51 0.41 -19.83
CA PHE A 163 9.69 -1.03 -19.97
C PHE A 163 10.18 -1.38 -21.36
N PHE A 164 11.20 -2.22 -21.40
CA PHE A 164 11.84 -2.71 -22.62
C PHE A 164 11.75 -4.23 -22.72
N LEU A 165 11.65 -4.76 -23.92
CA LEU A 165 11.78 -6.20 -24.20
C LEU A 165 13.13 -6.46 -24.84
N ALA A 166 13.77 -7.56 -24.46
CA ALA A 166 14.95 -8.10 -25.15
C ALA A 166 14.81 -9.61 -25.36
N ASP A 167 15.01 -10.07 -26.59
CA ASP A 167 15.07 -11.50 -26.91
C ASP A 167 16.48 -12.03 -26.66
N MET A 168 16.58 -12.92 -25.68
CA MET A 168 17.82 -13.56 -25.22
C MET A 168 17.94 -15.02 -25.69
N THR A 169 17.20 -15.41 -26.70
CA THR A 169 17.27 -16.78 -27.26
C THR A 169 18.70 -17.07 -27.74
N GLY A 170 19.32 -18.10 -27.15
CA GLY A 170 20.71 -18.49 -27.43
C GLY A 170 21.78 -17.63 -26.72
N ALA A 171 21.39 -16.66 -25.90
CA ALA A 171 22.32 -15.87 -25.08
C ALA A 171 22.88 -16.68 -23.89
N VAL A 172 23.91 -16.14 -23.24
CA VAL A 172 24.41 -16.68 -21.97
C VAL A 172 23.38 -16.57 -20.86
N GLU A 173 23.48 -17.46 -19.86
CA GLU A 173 22.59 -17.41 -18.70
C GLU A 173 22.87 -16.17 -17.84
N PRO A 174 21.83 -15.49 -17.33
CA PRO A 174 21.98 -14.43 -16.36
C PRO A 174 22.60 -14.92 -15.04
N GLU A 175 23.48 -14.12 -14.46
CA GLU A 175 24.16 -14.41 -13.19
C GLU A 175 23.76 -13.36 -12.13
N PRO A 176 22.66 -13.58 -11.38
CA PRO A 176 22.28 -12.69 -10.29
C PRO A 176 23.28 -12.75 -9.13
N ARG A 177 23.36 -11.70 -8.32
CA ARG A 177 24.25 -11.60 -7.17
C ARG A 177 23.46 -11.43 -5.86
N PRO A 178 23.06 -12.54 -5.23
CA PRO A 178 22.32 -12.52 -3.96
C PRO A 178 23.08 -11.85 -2.81
N GLU A 179 24.41 -11.88 -2.85
CA GLU A 179 25.30 -11.28 -1.85
C GLU A 179 25.17 -9.76 -1.74
N ASP A 180 24.77 -9.07 -2.80
CA ASP A 180 24.56 -7.63 -2.79
C ASP A 180 23.27 -7.22 -2.04
N GLY A 181 22.43 -8.20 -1.65
CA GLY A 181 21.27 -8.01 -0.79
C GLY A 181 20.03 -7.41 -1.46
N GLU A 182 20.08 -7.04 -2.73
CA GLU A 182 18.95 -6.51 -3.49
C GLU A 182 18.13 -7.61 -4.16
N VAL A 183 18.80 -8.53 -4.84
CA VAL A 183 18.24 -9.69 -5.53
C VAL A 183 18.51 -10.94 -4.71
N ALA A 184 17.46 -11.70 -4.38
CA ALA A 184 17.61 -12.96 -3.65
C ALA A 184 17.73 -14.17 -4.59
N LEU A 185 17.09 -14.11 -5.76
CA LEU A 185 17.02 -15.20 -6.74
C LEU A 185 16.73 -14.61 -8.13
N GLY A 186 17.23 -15.29 -9.17
CA GLY A 186 16.82 -15.04 -10.56
C GLY A 186 16.44 -16.34 -11.23
N GLU A 187 15.34 -16.36 -11.97
CA GLU A 187 14.81 -17.57 -12.62
C GLU A 187 14.05 -17.27 -13.91
N TRP A 188 14.03 -18.26 -14.80
CA TRP A 188 13.22 -18.24 -16.00
C TRP A 188 11.88 -18.89 -15.72
N LEU A 189 10.78 -18.15 -15.94
CA LEU A 189 9.42 -18.63 -15.74
C LEU A 189 8.59 -18.45 -17.01
N GLU A 190 7.74 -19.41 -17.33
CA GLU A 190 6.73 -19.19 -18.34
C GLU A 190 5.71 -18.18 -17.82
N PRO A 191 5.28 -17.18 -18.62
CA PRO A 191 4.31 -16.16 -18.17
C PRO A 191 3.04 -16.74 -17.56
N VAL A 192 2.49 -17.80 -18.17
CA VAL A 192 1.28 -18.48 -17.67
C VAL A 192 1.51 -19.18 -16.32
N VAL A 193 2.69 -19.75 -16.11
CA VAL A 193 3.08 -20.40 -14.85
C VAL A 193 3.25 -19.36 -13.75
N ALA A 194 3.96 -18.26 -14.03
CA ALA A 194 4.14 -17.17 -13.07
C ALA A 194 2.80 -16.58 -12.60
N LEU A 195 1.83 -16.40 -13.51
CA LEU A 195 0.48 -15.91 -13.19
C LEU A 195 -0.34 -16.95 -12.40
N ALA A 196 -0.18 -18.23 -12.67
CA ALA A 196 -0.82 -19.31 -11.91
C ALA A 196 -0.22 -19.42 -10.50
N ASP A 197 1.09 -19.32 -10.36
CA ASP A 197 1.79 -19.35 -9.09
C ASP A 197 1.49 -18.10 -8.24
N GLU A 198 1.23 -16.95 -8.87
CA GLU A 198 0.72 -15.77 -8.14
C GLU A 198 -0.67 -16.05 -7.53
N LYS A 199 -1.59 -16.63 -8.29
CA LYS A 199 -2.92 -17.02 -7.78
C LYS A 199 -2.83 -18.06 -6.65
N ALA A 200 -1.83 -18.94 -6.71
CA ALA A 200 -1.55 -19.93 -5.66
C ALA A 200 -0.76 -19.36 -4.46
N GLY A 201 -0.38 -18.07 -4.48
CA GLY A 201 0.38 -17.42 -3.41
C GLY A 201 1.87 -17.76 -3.35
N LYS A 202 2.41 -18.49 -4.32
CA LYS A 202 3.83 -18.87 -4.38
C LYS A 202 4.73 -17.72 -4.88
N VAL A 203 4.21 -16.90 -5.79
CA VAL A 203 4.87 -15.75 -6.39
C VAL A 203 4.11 -14.48 -6.03
N ARG A 204 4.82 -13.39 -5.81
CA ARG A 204 4.22 -12.06 -5.56
C ARG A 204 4.59 -11.14 -6.71
N LEU A 205 3.60 -10.58 -7.38
CA LEU A 205 3.78 -9.71 -8.54
C LEU A 205 3.25 -8.30 -8.25
N MET A 206 4.02 -7.28 -8.60
CA MET A 206 3.51 -5.92 -8.68
C MET A 206 2.59 -5.76 -9.90
N ARG A 207 1.69 -4.78 -9.86
CA ARG A 207 0.75 -4.53 -10.98
C ARG A 207 1.44 -4.42 -12.35
N PRO A 208 2.51 -3.61 -12.51
CA PRO A 208 3.21 -3.52 -13.80
C PRO A 208 3.71 -4.89 -14.27
N THR A 209 4.37 -5.63 -13.38
CA THR A 209 4.91 -6.97 -13.68
C THR A 209 3.81 -7.93 -14.12
N ARG A 210 2.69 -7.98 -13.37
CA ARG A 210 1.53 -8.82 -13.73
C ARG A 210 0.96 -8.45 -15.09
N SER A 211 0.78 -7.17 -15.37
CA SER A 211 0.23 -6.70 -16.65
C SER A 211 1.10 -7.11 -17.83
N TRP A 212 2.42 -6.97 -17.71
CA TRP A 212 3.32 -7.40 -18.78
C TRP A 212 3.35 -8.93 -18.95
N LEU A 213 3.30 -9.70 -17.86
CA LEU A 213 3.16 -11.15 -17.96
C LEU A 213 1.86 -11.58 -18.63
N GLN A 214 0.74 -10.87 -18.39
CA GLN A 214 -0.53 -11.11 -19.08
C GLN A 214 -0.44 -10.84 -20.59
N GLU A 215 0.22 -9.75 -20.98
CA GLU A 215 0.48 -9.44 -22.39
C GLU A 215 1.36 -10.51 -23.05
N LEU A 216 2.43 -10.93 -22.39
CA LEU A 216 3.37 -11.91 -22.90
C LEU A 216 2.78 -13.32 -22.92
N ALA A 217 1.86 -13.66 -22.01
CA ALA A 217 1.15 -14.92 -22.00
C ALA A 217 0.26 -15.11 -23.25
N SER A 218 -0.06 -14.04 -23.97
CA SER A 218 -0.78 -14.09 -25.23
C SER A 218 0.12 -14.34 -26.46
N CYS A 219 1.45 -14.30 -26.29
CA CYS A 219 2.41 -14.58 -27.34
C CYS A 219 2.80 -16.06 -27.33
N GLY A 220 2.81 -16.71 -28.48
CA GLY A 220 3.16 -18.13 -28.63
C GLY A 220 4.66 -18.41 -28.54
N SER A 221 5.52 -17.38 -28.70
CA SER A 221 6.98 -17.51 -28.65
C SER A 221 7.68 -16.20 -28.33
N ALA A 222 8.95 -16.27 -27.89
CA ALA A 222 9.80 -15.11 -27.70
C ALA A 222 9.98 -14.29 -29.00
N ALA A 223 10.12 -14.95 -30.13
CA ALA A 223 10.22 -14.31 -31.45
C ALA A 223 8.95 -13.53 -31.82
N GLU A 224 7.76 -14.08 -31.51
CA GLU A 224 6.50 -13.35 -31.70
C GLU A 224 6.40 -12.12 -30.79
N ALA A 225 6.76 -12.27 -29.51
CA ALA A 225 6.81 -11.14 -28.58
C ALA A 225 7.76 -10.05 -29.10
N TRP A 226 8.96 -10.41 -29.53
CA TRP A 226 9.90 -9.47 -30.12
C TRP A 226 9.33 -8.78 -31.36
N ALA A 227 8.79 -9.52 -32.32
CA ALA A 227 8.20 -8.96 -33.54
C ALA A 227 7.04 -7.99 -33.24
N ARG A 228 6.21 -8.35 -32.24
CA ARG A 228 5.08 -7.50 -31.79
C ARG A 228 5.53 -6.15 -31.28
N PHE A 229 6.56 -6.10 -30.42
CA PHE A 229 6.97 -4.85 -29.76
C PHE A 229 8.06 -4.07 -30.50
N SER A 230 8.89 -4.73 -31.34
CA SER A 230 9.90 -4.06 -32.14
C SER A 230 9.38 -3.40 -33.41
N SER A 231 8.15 -3.73 -33.86
CA SER A 231 7.57 -3.16 -35.08
C SER A 231 7.25 -1.67 -34.95
N PRO A 232 7.39 -0.86 -36.01
CA PRO A 232 7.16 0.58 -35.96
C PRO A 232 5.75 1.01 -35.52
N GLY A 233 4.74 0.18 -35.79
CA GLY A 233 3.33 0.42 -35.40
C GLY A 233 2.91 -0.24 -34.11
N ALA A 234 3.83 -0.77 -33.31
CA ALA A 234 3.51 -1.47 -32.07
C ALA A 234 2.69 -0.61 -31.12
N ARG A 235 1.60 -1.17 -30.59
CA ARG A 235 0.82 -0.51 -29.52
C ARG A 235 1.62 -0.56 -28.21
N ARG A 236 1.86 0.60 -27.64
CA ARG A 236 2.60 0.77 -26.39
C ARG A 236 1.68 1.25 -25.30
N ALA A 237 1.75 0.62 -24.14
CA ALA A 237 0.93 1.01 -23.01
C ALA A 237 1.56 2.22 -22.28
N GLU A 238 0.78 3.29 -22.11
CA GLU A 238 1.16 4.38 -21.21
C GLU A 238 0.18 4.42 -20.04
N VAL A 239 0.63 3.99 -18.87
CA VAL A 239 -0.19 3.85 -17.69
C VAL A 239 0.24 4.86 -16.63
N PHE A 240 -0.68 5.78 -16.33
CA PHE A 240 -0.55 6.73 -15.23
C PHE A 240 -1.50 6.24 -14.12
N GLU A 241 -0.95 5.61 -13.10
CA GLU A 241 -1.78 5.13 -12.01
C GLU A 241 -2.35 6.31 -11.21
N SER A 242 -3.65 6.25 -10.96
CA SER A 242 -4.38 7.18 -10.10
C SER A 242 -4.57 6.58 -8.70
N ASN A 243 -5.05 7.38 -7.74
CA ASN A 243 -5.33 6.90 -6.38
C ASN A 243 -6.71 6.23 -6.29
N THR A 244 -7.01 5.24 -7.14
CA THR A 244 -8.23 4.44 -6.96
C THR A 244 -8.08 3.47 -5.78
N PRO A 245 -9.18 3.04 -5.14
CA PRO A 245 -9.10 2.08 -4.01
C PRO A 245 -8.32 0.80 -4.33
N GLU A 246 -8.47 0.24 -5.53
CA GLU A 246 -7.77 -0.97 -5.96
C GLU A 246 -6.25 -0.73 -6.10
N ILE A 247 -5.87 0.42 -6.61
CA ILE A 247 -4.47 0.82 -6.74
C ILE A 247 -3.87 1.10 -5.36
N LEU A 248 -4.60 1.79 -4.49
CA LEU A 248 -4.14 2.05 -3.12
C LEU A 248 -3.95 0.74 -2.33
N ARG A 249 -4.82 -0.27 -2.52
CA ARG A 249 -4.60 -1.62 -1.96
C ARG A 249 -3.29 -2.24 -2.45
N SER A 250 -2.97 -2.12 -3.74
CA SER A 250 -1.69 -2.62 -4.27
C SER A 250 -0.49 -1.88 -3.66
N VAL A 251 -0.61 -0.57 -3.42
CA VAL A 251 0.42 0.21 -2.73
C VAL A 251 0.59 -0.24 -1.28
N LEU A 252 -0.50 -0.51 -0.56
CA LEU A 252 -0.46 -1.08 0.78
C LEU A 252 0.27 -2.44 0.79
N GLU A 253 -0.11 -3.36 -0.11
CA GLU A 253 0.51 -4.68 -0.22
C GLU A 253 2.02 -4.60 -0.48
N ALA A 254 2.45 -3.67 -1.35
CA ALA A 254 3.87 -3.42 -1.62
C ALA A 254 4.65 -2.90 -0.39
N GLN A 255 3.95 -2.29 0.58
CA GLN A 255 4.48 -1.84 1.87
C GLN A 255 4.40 -2.92 2.97
N GLY A 256 3.88 -4.10 2.63
CA GLY A 256 3.68 -5.18 3.60
C GLY A 256 2.39 -5.06 4.41
N VAL A 257 1.37 -4.40 3.87
CA VAL A 257 0.06 -4.24 4.51
C VAL A 257 -1.03 -4.84 3.63
N TRP A 258 -1.71 -5.88 4.09
CA TRP A 258 -2.82 -6.54 3.39
C TRP A 258 -4.14 -6.15 4.03
N MET A 259 -5.01 -5.53 3.27
CA MET A 259 -6.39 -5.28 3.67
C MET A 259 -7.25 -6.51 3.39
N VAL A 260 -7.92 -6.99 4.42
CA VAL A 260 -8.81 -8.17 4.36
C VAL A 260 -10.21 -7.73 4.81
N PRO A 261 -11.12 -7.45 3.87
CA PRO A 261 -12.52 -7.22 4.23
C PRO A 261 -13.14 -8.51 4.79
N VAL A 262 -13.65 -8.43 6.01
CA VAL A 262 -14.29 -9.55 6.72
C VAL A 262 -15.76 -9.23 6.86
N PRO A 263 -16.69 -10.11 6.44
CA PRO A 263 -18.12 -9.90 6.61
C PRO A 263 -18.47 -9.63 8.08
N SER A 264 -19.17 -8.55 8.34
CA SER A 264 -19.52 -8.09 9.69
C SER A 264 -20.91 -7.45 9.70
N PRO A 265 -21.74 -7.69 10.74
CA PRO A 265 -23.04 -7.05 10.89
C PRO A 265 -22.86 -5.61 11.38
N THR A 266 -22.42 -4.74 10.50
CA THR A 266 -22.19 -3.32 10.78
C THR A 266 -23.32 -2.47 10.19
N LEU A 267 -23.33 -1.16 10.47
CA LEU A 267 -24.36 -0.25 9.97
C LEU A 267 -24.17 0.05 8.48
N PRO A 268 -25.27 0.10 7.69
CA PRO A 268 -25.20 0.55 6.31
C PRO A 268 -24.51 1.91 6.15
N PRO A 269 -23.77 2.13 5.05
CA PRO A 269 -23.66 1.31 3.84
C PRO A 269 -22.64 0.17 3.92
N HIS A 270 -22.00 -0.06 5.05
CA HIS A 270 -20.96 -1.07 5.21
C HIS A 270 -21.57 -2.41 5.63
N ASN A 271 -20.99 -3.50 5.18
CA ASN A 271 -21.31 -4.88 5.55
C ASN A 271 -20.06 -5.71 5.85
N GLU A 272 -18.92 -5.04 5.93
CA GLU A 272 -17.61 -5.64 6.16
C GLU A 272 -16.77 -4.74 7.08
N THR A 273 -15.90 -5.38 7.86
CA THR A 273 -14.84 -4.71 8.62
C THR A 273 -13.50 -5.00 7.95
N ASN A 274 -12.70 -3.98 7.73
CA ASN A 274 -11.37 -4.12 7.19
C ASN A 274 -10.39 -4.54 8.29
N VAL A 275 -10.00 -5.78 8.28
CA VAL A 275 -8.87 -6.28 9.08
C VAL A 275 -7.59 -6.09 8.27
N TYR A 276 -6.53 -5.64 8.93
CA TYR A 276 -5.25 -5.47 8.24
C TYR A 276 -4.20 -6.44 8.79
N LEU A 277 -3.51 -7.14 7.88
CA LEU A 277 -2.29 -7.88 8.22
C LEU A 277 -1.10 -7.00 7.86
N VAL A 278 -0.34 -6.56 8.85
CA VAL A 278 0.92 -5.84 8.67
C VAL A 278 2.05 -6.83 8.86
N ALA A 279 2.85 -7.06 7.81
CA ALA A 279 3.93 -8.04 7.87
C ALA A 279 5.21 -7.50 7.24
N ASN A 280 6.34 -7.71 7.93
CA ASN A 280 7.67 -7.30 7.46
C ASN A 280 8.74 -8.20 8.09
N ALA A 281 9.75 -8.59 7.30
CA ALA A 281 10.92 -9.35 7.74
C ALA A 281 10.59 -10.61 8.58
N GLY A 282 9.56 -11.37 8.17
CA GLY A 282 9.16 -12.61 8.83
C GLY A 282 8.29 -12.45 10.07
N GLU A 283 7.97 -11.23 10.48
CA GLU A 283 7.05 -10.91 11.58
C GLU A 283 5.75 -10.27 11.07
N ALA A 284 4.65 -10.43 11.82
CA ALA A 284 3.39 -9.78 11.50
C ALA A 284 2.56 -9.43 12.74
N VAL A 285 1.63 -8.49 12.56
CA VAL A 285 0.50 -8.25 13.46
C VAL A 285 -0.79 -8.16 12.65
N PHE A 286 -1.90 -8.55 13.25
CA PHE A 286 -3.22 -8.16 12.75
C PHE A 286 -3.66 -6.86 13.41
N VAL A 287 -4.26 -5.97 12.66
CA VAL A 287 -4.98 -4.78 13.17
C VAL A 287 -6.46 -5.06 12.99
N ASP A 288 -7.16 -5.16 14.10
CA ASP A 288 -8.51 -5.70 14.27
C ASP A 288 -8.64 -7.20 13.95
N ALA A 289 -9.82 -7.76 14.19
CA ALA A 289 -10.09 -9.18 14.02
C ALA A 289 -11.38 -9.48 13.25
N GLY A 290 -12.24 -8.49 13.08
CA GLY A 290 -13.58 -8.67 12.52
C GLY A 290 -14.58 -9.22 13.55
N HIS A 291 -15.82 -9.46 13.09
CA HIS A 291 -16.92 -9.90 13.95
C HIS A 291 -16.76 -11.35 14.44
N GLY A 292 -16.15 -12.22 13.64
CA GLY A 292 -15.98 -13.64 13.94
C GLY A 292 -16.60 -14.56 12.88
N GLY A 293 -16.56 -15.85 13.21
CA GLY A 293 -17.07 -16.90 12.32
C GLY A 293 -15.96 -17.56 11.47
N PRO A 294 -16.25 -18.77 10.93
CA PRO A 294 -15.27 -19.57 10.21
C PRO A 294 -14.83 -18.93 8.89
N GLU A 295 -15.70 -18.19 8.21
CA GLU A 295 -15.41 -17.50 6.96
C GLU A 295 -14.38 -16.38 7.17
N GLY A 296 -14.58 -15.52 8.17
CA GLY A 296 -13.62 -14.44 8.49
C GLY A 296 -12.24 -15.00 8.81
N LEU A 297 -12.17 -16.05 9.65
CA LEU A 297 -10.89 -16.68 10.00
C LEU A 297 -10.21 -17.31 8.77
N ALA A 298 -10.97 -17.89 7.84
CA ALA A 298 -10.43 -18.45 6.59
C ALA A 298 -9.82 -17.35 5.70
N LEU A 299 -10.49 -16.20 5.56
CA LEU A 299 -9.98 -15.04 4.82
C LEU A 299 -8.66 -14.51 5.41
N LEU A 300 -8.59 -14.38 6.74
CA LEU A 300 -7.39 -13.93 7.45
C LEU A 300 -6.23 -14.92 7.30
N ARG A 301 -6.50 -16.22 7.37
CA ARG A 301 -5.49 -17.26 7.11
C ARG A 301 -4.99 -17.22 5.66
N ALA A 302 -5.87 -17.03 4.69
CA ALA A 302 -5.48 -16.90 3.28
C ALA A 302 -4.56 -15.68 3.06
N ALA A 303 -4.86 -14.53 3.67
CA ALA A 303 -3.98 -13.36 3.63
C ALA A 303 -2.62 -13.62 4.30
N TRP A 304 -2.59 -14.32 5.42
CA TRP A 304 -1.37 -14.72 6.11
C TRP A 304 -0.49 -15.66 5.25
N VAL A 305 -1.10 -16.63 4.55
CA VAL A 305 -0.37 -17.48 3.59
C VAL A 305 0.20 -16.66 2.44
N ARG A 306 -0.60 -15.74 1.86
CA ARG A 306 -0.12 -14.79 0.81
C ARG A 306 1.04 -13.92 1.30
N ALA A 307 1.07 -13.56 2.57
CA ALA A 307 2.16 -12.83 3.21
C ALA A 307 3.35 -13.74 3.58
N ARG A 308 3.37 -15.02 3.13
CA ARG A 308 4.41 -16.04 3.40
C ARG A 308 4.47 -16.52 4.83
N SER A 309 3.34 -16.63 5.47
CA SER A 309 3.19 -17.22 6.79
C SER A 309 4.16 -16.65 7.84
N PRO A 310 4.24 -15.31 8.00
CA PRO A 310 5.12 -14.69 8.98
C PRO A 310 4.70 -15.07 10.40
N LYS A 311 5.62 -14.96 11.35
CA LYS A 311 5.28 -15.14 12.78
C LYS A 311 4.36 -14.02 13.24
N VAL A 312 3.14 -14.36 13.64
CA VAL A 312 2.19 -13.38 14.19
C VAL A 312 2.57 -13.04 15.63
N ARG A 313 2.85 -11.76 15.89
CA ARG A 313 3.27 -11.23 17.19
C ARG A 313 2.09 -10.89 18.09
N ALA A 314 1.02 -10.37 17.48
CA ALA A 314 -0.18 -9.95 18.21
C ALA A 314 -1.37 -9.74 17.28
N VAL A 315 -2.56 -9.68 17.88
CA VAL A 315 -3.75 -9.01 17.35
C VAL A 315 -3.86 -7.67 18.06
N ILE A 316 -3.74 -6.56 17.33
CA ILE A 316 -3.90 -5.20 17.86
C ILE A 316 -5.33 -4.76 17.57
N LEU A 317 -6.08 -4.35 18.59
CA LEU A 317 -7.43 -3.84 18.42
C LEU A 317 -7.42 -2.33 18.38
N THR A 318 -8.12 -1.76 17.40
CA THR A 318 -8.37 -0.31 17.36
C THR A 318 -9.33 0.10 18.47
N HIS A 319 -10.38 -0.69 18.69
CA HIS A 319 -11.36 -0.51 19.78
C HIS A 319 -12.17 -1.80 20.02
N SER A 320 -13.08 -1.78 21.00
CA SER A 320 -13.76 -2.99 21.50
C SER A 320 -15.11 -3.28 20.87
N HIS A 321 -15.58 -2.56 19.85
CA HIS A 321 -16.82 -2.91 19.18
C HIS A 321 -16.74 -4.31 18.56
N THR A 322 -17.87 -5.02 18.56
CA THR A 322 -17.91 -6.46 18.23
C THR A 322 -17.53 -6.78 16.80
N ASP A 323 -17.73 -5.86 15.88
CA ASP A 323 -17.31 -5.99 14.47
C ASP A 323 -15.79 -5.82 14.27
N HIS A 324 -15.07 -5.26 15.26
CA HIS A 324 -13.60 -5.17 15.28
C HIS A 324 -12.96 -6.22 16.18
N ALA A 325 -13.52 -6.46 17.37
CA ALA A 325 -12.93 -7.29 18.42
C ALA A 325 -13.56 -8.68 18.53
N GLY A 326 -14.68 -8.96 17.85
CA GLY A 326 -15.46 -10.18 18.05
C GLY A 326 -14.69 -11.47 17.82
N ALA A 327 -13.81 -11.51 16.81
CA ALA A 327 -12.96 -12.66 16.52
C ALA A 327 -11.60 -12.64 17.22
N ALA A 328 -11.28 -11.63 18.03
CA ALA A 328 -9.92 -11.43 18.55
C ALA A 328 -9.39 -12.65 19.31
N ALA A 329 -10.21 -13.27 20.17
CA ALA A 329 -9.82 -14.44 20.91
C ALA A 329 -9.60 -15.69 20.03
N ASP A 330 -10.43 -15.86 18.99
CA ASP A 330 -10.31 -16.96 18.03
C ASP A 330 -9.06 -16.81 17.16
N LEU A 331 -8.81 -15.57 16.70
CA LEU A 331 -7.64 -15.23 15.92
C LEU A 331 -6.35 -15.38 16.74
N ALA A 332 -6.32 -14.86 17.95
CA ALA A 332 -5.19 -14.99 18.87
C ALA A 332 -4.87 -16.45 19.20
N ALA A 333 -5.89 -17.28 19.45
CA ALA A 333 -5.72 -18.71 19.66
C ALA A 333 -5.20 -19.44 18.41
N ALA A 334 -5.70 -19.09 17.22
CA ALA A 334 -5.29 -19.71 15.95
C ALA A 334 -3.83 -19.44 15.61
N PHE A 335 -3.27 -18.29 16.02
CA PHE A 335 -1.90 -17.87 15.77
C PHE A 335 -1.00 -17.90 17.01
N GLN A 336 -1.53 -18.36 18.18
CA GLN A 336 -0.82 -18.48 19.46
C GLN A 336 -0.12 -17.16 19.83
N CYS A 337 -0.85 -16.04 19.77
CA CYS A 337 -0.33 -14.71 20.01
C CYS A 337 -1.22 -13.94 21.00
N PRO A 338 -0.70 -12.91 21.70
CA PRO A 338 -1.47 -12.05 22.59
C PRO A 338 -2.41 -11.10 21.83
N ILE A 339 -3.36 -10.52 22.56
CA ILE A 339 -4.19 -9.39 22.13
C ILE A 339 -3.64 -8.11 22.76
N TRP A 340 -3.40 -7.09 21.95
CA TRP A 340 -2.96 -5.77 22.37
C TRP A 340 -4.06 -4.75 22.12
N SER A 341 -4.41 -3.95 23.11
CA SER A 341 -5.47 -2.96 23.03
C SER A 341 -5.25 -1.81 24.01
N HIS A 342 -6.05 -0.76 23.93
CA HIS A 342 -6.08 0.27 24.96
C HIS A 342 -6.52 -0.32 26.31
N PRO A 343 -5.99 0.15 27.46
CA PRO A 343 -6.32 -0.39 28.79
C PRO A 343 -7.82 -0.36 29.12
N SER A 344 -8.56 0.65 28.68
CA SER A 344 -10.01 0.76 28.91
C SER A 344 -10.87 -0.17 28.06
N GLY A 345 -10.29 -0.83 27.02
CA GLY A 345 -10.98 -1.77 26.14
C GLY A 345 -11.36 -3.12 26.77
N ASN A 346 -11.15 -3.28 28.05
CA ASN A 346 -11.37 -4.56 28.73
C ASN A 346 -12.84 -4.98 28.91
N PHE A 347 -13.80 -4.11 28.67
CA PHE A 347 -15.21 -4.38 28.98
C PHE A 347 -15.87 -5.43 28.09
N LEU A 348 -15.62 -5.43 26.80
CA LEU A 348 -16.32 -6.31 25.84
C LEU A 348 -15.58 -7.65 25.62
N LEU A 349 -14.26 -7.68 25.76
CA LEU A 349 -13.48 -8.91 25.65
C LEU A 349 -13.73 -9.89 26.82
N GLY A 350 -14.27 -9.39 27.94
CA GLY A 350 -14.61 -10.19 29.11
C GLY A 350 -15.81 -11.09 28.93
N SER A 351 -16.82 -10.66 28.19
CA SER A 351 -18.08 -11.41 28.00
C SER A 351 -18.00 -12.49 26.91
N ALA A 352 -17.22 -12.27 25.85
CA ALA A 352 -17.08 -13.24 24.75
C ALA A 352 -16.08 -14.37 25.06
N SER A 353 -15.08 -14.12 25.93
CA SER A 353 -14.05 -15.11 26.29
C SER A 353 -14.37 -15.89 27.58
N ALA A 354 -15.23 -15.37 28.46
CA ALA A 354 -15.49 -15.95 29.78
C ALA A 354 -16.47 -17.15 29.77
N GLY A 355 -17.06 -17.51 28.64
CA GLY A 355 -18.18 -18.44 28.61
C GLY A 355 -17.99 -19.77 27.89
N ARG A 356 -16.83 -20.07 27.30
CA ARG A 356 -16.61 -21.38 26.65
C ARG A 356 -15.61 -22.23 27.45
N PRO A 357 -16.08 -23.30 28.12
CA PRO A 357 -15.19 -24.21 28.84
C PRO A 357 -14.12 -24.83 27.93
N GLY A 358 -12.86 -24.80 28.35
CA GLY A 358 -11.75 -25.48 27.67
C GLY A 358 -10.88 -24.59 26.75
N ARG A 359 -11.08 -23.27 26.65
CA ARG A 359 -10.14 -22.38 25.96
C ARG A 359 -9.06 -21.83 26.92
N PRO A 360 -7.79 -21.85 26.53
CA PRO A 360 -6.75 -21.18 27.30
C PRO A 360 -7.01 -19.68 27.36
N ALA A 361 -6.68 -19.06 28.50
CA ALA A 361 -6.73 -17.61 28.64
C ALA A 361 -5.76 -16.97 27.62
N VAL A 362 -6.26 -16.06 26.81
CA VAL A 362 -5.41 -15.32 25.86
C VAL A 362 -4.68 -14.20 26.60
N GLU A 363 -3.36 -14.17 26.45
CA GLU A 363 -2.54 -13.10 27.01
C GLU A 363 -2.96 -11.74 26.46
N ARG A 364 -3.04 -10.74 27.33
CA ARG A 364 -3.42 -9.37 26.99
C ARG A 364 -2.32 -8.40 27.36
N ARG A 365 -2.12 -7.38 26.52
CA ARG A 365 -1.19 -6.29 26.77
C ARG A 365 -1.87 -4.97 26.50
N ALA A 366 -1.73 -4.04 27.43
CA ALA A 366 -2.14 -2.66 27.22
C ALA A 366 -1.16 -1.92 26.31
N LEU A 367 -1.68 -1.13 25.39
CA LEU A 367 -0.92 -0.18 24.55
C LEU A 367 -1.12 1.23 25.09
N ALA A 368 -0.04 1.98 25.23
CA ALA A 368 -0.05 3.36 25.64
C ALA A 368 -0.02 4.31 24.45
N ASP A 369 -0.54 5.53 24.66
CA ASP A 369 -0.41 6.63 23.70
C ASP A 369 1.06 6.97 23.44
N GLY A 370 1.43 7.13 22.16
CA GLY A 370 2.82 7.39 21.73
C GLY A 370 3.72 6.16 21.73
N GLU A 371 3.24 5.00 22.16
CA GLU A 371 4.02 3.75 22.11
C GLU A 371 4.33 3.38 20.66
N VAL A 372 5.51 2.76 20.45
CA VAL A 372 5.93 2.27 19.13
C VAL A 372 5.99 0.75 19.13
N VAL A 373 5.18 0.13 18.31
CA VAL A 373 5.16 -1.31 18.07
C VAL A 373 6.03 -1.63 16.85
N ALA A 374 7.06 -2.44 17.05
CA ALA A 374 7.91 -2.91 15.95
C ALA A 374 7.32 -4.18 15.31
N VAL A 375 7.28 -4.22 13.97
CA VAL A 375 6.96 -5.40 13.15
C VAL A 375 8.07 -5.55 12.12
N GLY A 376 9.03 -6.40 12.39
CA GLY A 376 10.27 -6.43 11.63
C GLY A 376 10.96 -5.05 11.64
N ARG A 377 11.05 -4.42 10.47
CA ARG A 377 11.63 -3.07 10.31
C ARG A 377 10.60 -1.94 10.30
N LEU A 378 9.31 -2.28 10.29
CA LEU A 378 8.24 -1.29 10.36
C LEU A 378 8.04 -0.87 11.82
N GLN A 379 7.70 0.40 12.01
CA GLN A 379 7.34 0.99 13.29
C GLN A 379 5.91 1.50 13.20
N LEU A 380 5.03 0.97 14.04
CA LEU A 380 3.65 1.41 14.19
C LEU A 380 3.57 2.31 15.41
N GLN A 381 3.33 3.58 15.22
CA GLN A 381 3.07 4.54 16.29
C GLN A 381 1.63 4.39 16.74
N VAL A 382 1.42 4.17 18.02
CA VAL A 382 0.11 4.09 18.67
C VAL A 382 -0.37 5.50 19.01
N LEU A 383 -1.58 5.83 18.61
CA LEU A 383 -2.22 7.11 18.91
C LEU A 383 -3.52 6.81 19.66
N TYR A 384 -3.61 7.25 20.90
CA TYR A 384 -4.88 7.22 21.62
C TYR A 384 -5.80 8.30 21.05
N THR A 385 -6.91 7.90 20.50
CA THR A 385 -7.83 8.74 19.72
C THR A 385 -9.28 8.48 20.13
N PRO A 386 -9.66 8.78 21.38
CA PRO A 386 -11.03 8.57 21.86
C PRO A 386 -12.03 9.42 21.08
N GLY A 387 -13.31 9.08 21.20
CA GLY A 387 -14.40 9.88 20.67
C GLY A 387 -15.46 9.05 19.94
N HIS A 388 -15.11 8.15 19.03
CA HIS A 388 -16.04 7.12 18.55
C HIS A 388 -16.29 6.05 19.62
N ALA A 389 -15.22 5.61 20.25
CA ALA A 389 -15.21 4.74 21.42
C ALA A 389 -14.17 5.21 22.43
N PRO A 390 -14.35 4.97 23.75
CA PRO A 390 -13.45 5.47 24.78
C PRO A 390 -12.08 4.79 24.80
N ASP A 391 -11.94 3.63 24.16
CA ASP A 391 -10.73 2.84 24.04
C ASP A 391 -10.09 2.91 22.64
N HIS A 392 -10.54 3.84 21.81
CA HIS A 392 -10.12 3.88 20.41
C HIS A 392 -8.64 4.26 20.24
N LEU A 393 -7.95 3.45 19.44
CA LEU A 393 -6.58 3.66 18.99
C LEU A 393 -6.53 3.80 17.46
N CYS A 394 -5.73 4.72 16.99
CA CYS A 394 -5.21 4.72 15.62
C CYS A 394 -3.77 4.22 15.61
N LEU A 395 -3.33 3.68 14.48
CA LEU A 395 -1.94 3.26 14.28
C LEU A 395 -1.38 3.98 13.06
N PHE A 396 -0.15 4.49 13.17
CA PHE A 396 0.51 5.18 12.06
C PHE A 396 1.85 4.56 11.74
N ILE A 397 2.11 4.27 10.46
CA ILE A 397 3.42 3.83 9.96
C ILE A 397 4.10 5.02 9.26
N PRO A 398 5.00 5.77 9.93
CA PRO A 398 5.62 6.97 9.35
C PRO A 398 6.42 6.68 8.10
N SER A 399 7.16 5.56 8.10
CA SER A 399 8.00 5.15 6.98
C SER A 399 7.22 4.82 5.71
N ALA A 400 5.93 4.52 5.80
CA ALA A 400 5.04 4.22 4.67
C ALA A 400 3.97 5.30 4.45
N GLY A 401 3.75 6.19 5.44
CA GLY A 401 2.69 7.19 5.41
C GLY A 401 1.29 6.57 5.47
N ILE A 402 1.12 5.46 6.20
CA ILE A 402 -0.15 4.72 6.32
C ILE A 402 -0.75 4.99 7.69
N LEU A 403 -2.00 5.48 7.71
CA LEU A 403 -2.79 5.70 8.92
C LEU A 403 -3.96 4.70 8.98
N PHE A 404 -3.91 3.79 9.96
CA PHE A 404 -5.05 2.94 10.33
C PHE A 404 -5.93 3.77 11.26
N SER A 405 -7.11 4.14 10.80
CA SER A 405 -8.00 5.06 11.50
C SER A 405 -9.08 4.38 12.32
N GLY A 406 -9.17 3.04 12.28
CA GLY A 406 -10.32 2.35 12.84
C GLY A 406 -11.62 3.02 12.38
N ASP A 407 -12.50 3.31 13.32
CA ASP A 407 -13.78 3.95 13.04
C ASP A 407 -13.82 5.45 13.28
N ASN A 408 -12.72 6.08 13.68
CA ASN A 408 -12.69 7.54 13.74
C ASN A 408 -12.82 8.18 12.35
N VAL A 409 -12.29 7.53 11.31
CA VAL A 409 -12.44 7.99 9.93
C VAL A 409 -12.76 6.80 9.04
N VAL A 410 -14.00 6.71 8.57
CA VAL A 410 -14.45 5.67 7.64
C VAL A 410 -14.26 6.08 6.18
N GLY A 411 -14.17 5.09 5.30
CA GLY A 411 -13.90 5.30 3.87
C GLY A 411 -15.03 6.04 3.13
N VAL A 412 -16.28 5.87 3.56
CA VAL A 412 -17.45 6.52 2.96
C VAL A 412 -18.37 7.02 4.08
N GLY A 413 -18.91 8.23 3.93
CA GLY A 413 -19.80 8.80 4.93
C GLY A 413 -19.09 9.32 6.17
N SER A 414 -19.71 9.21 7.32
CA SER A 414 -19.16 9.63 8.61
C SER A 414 -19.51 8.61 9.68
N THR A 415 -18.60 8.36 10.59
CA THR A 415 -18.80 7.45 11.71
C THR A 415 -19.89 7.96 12.66
N TRP A 416 -20.46 7.06 13.43
CA TRP A 416 -21.33 7.42 14.53
C TRP A 416 -20.51 7.87 15.74
N VAL A 417 -20.93 8.99 16.37
CA VAL A 417 -20.32 9.51 17.61
C VAL A 417 -21.45 10.00 18.52
N GLY A 418 -21.62 9.35 19.64
CA GLY A 418 -22.63 9.72 20.62
C GLY A 418 -22.77 8.68 21.74
N PRO A 419 -23.51 9.01 22.81
CA PRO A 419 -23.68 8.10 23.94
C PRO A 419 -24.26 6.73 23.53
N PRO A 420 -23.91 5.62 24.29
CA PRO A 420 -23.13 5.66 25.55
C PRO A 420 -21.62 5.75 25.36
N ASP A 421 -21.07 5.31 24.22
CA ASP A 421 -19.62 5.10 24.04
C ASP A 421 -18.91 6.34 23.46
N GLY A 422 -19.62 7.09 22.60
CA GLY A 422 -19.01 8.19 21.86
C GLY A 422 -19.06 9.55 22.58
N ASP A 423 -17.97 10.33 22.46
CA ASP A 423 -17.84 11.71 22.91
C ASP A 423 -17.42 12.63 21.75
N MET A 424 -18.27 13.61 21.41
CA MET A 424 -18.07 14.49 20.25
C MET A 424 -16.88 15.46 20.45
N GLN A 425 -16.60 15.85 21.68
CA GLN A 425 -15.48 16.75 21.97
C GLN A 425 -14.13 16.00 21.81
N GLU A 426 -14.02 14.82 22.42
CA GLU A 426 -12.84 13.96 22.27
C GLU A 426 -12.63 13.55 20.80
N TYR A 427 -13.71 13.25 20.09
CA TYR A 427 -13.67 12.91 18.68
C TYR A 427 -13.06 14.02 17.81
N LEU A 428 -13.50 15.27 17.99
CA LEU A 428 -12.95 16.41 17.26
C LEU A 428 -11.47 16.63 17.58
N GLN A 429 -11.08 16.52 18.85
CA GLN A 429 -9.67 16.61 19.28
C GLN A 429 -8.83 15.50 18.65
N SER A 430 -9.35 14.28 18.60
CA SER A 430 -8.70 13.15 17.95
C SER A 430 -8.53 13.36 16.43
N LEU A 431 -9.54 13.91 15.77
CA LEU A 431 -9.44 14.28 14.35
C LEU A 431 -8.39 15.35 14.10
N GLU A 432 -8.34 16.41 14.92
CA GLU A 432 -7.33 17.47 14.83
C GLU A 432 -5.91 16.91 15.00
N ARG A 433 -5.73 16.01 15.96
CA ARG A 433 -4.46 15.31 16.18
C ARG A 433 -4.02 14.46 14.97
N MET A 434 -4.96 13.77 14.33
CA MET A 434 -4.68 12.96 13.14
C MET A 434 -4.43 13.82 11.89
N ALA A 435 -5.07 14.99 11.77
CA ALA A 435 -4.99 15.85 10.59
C ALA A 435 -3.60 16.42 10.31
N VAL A 436 -2.73 16.47 11.32
CA VAL A 436 -1.35 16.98 11.20
C VAL A 436 -0.32 15.89 10.89
N LEU A 437 -0.72 14.62 10.87
CA LEU A 437 0.18 13.52 10.52
C LEU A 437 0.54 13.57 9.02
N PRO A 438 1.79 13.26 8.65
CA PRO A 438 2.21 13.19 7.25
C PRO A 438 1.72 11.89 6.58
N ALA A 439 0.43 11.60 6.75
CA ALA A 439 -0.21 10.41 6.20
C ALA A 439 -0.55 10.63 4.72
N ARG A 440 -0.38 9.58 3.92
CA ARG A 440 -0.63 9.54 2.47
C ARG A 440 -1.77 8.61 2.11
N ILE A 441 -1.95 7.55 2.91
CA ILE A 441 -3.00 6.54 2.73
C ILE A 441 -3.73 6.39 4.06
N LEU A 442 -5.06 6.50 3.99
CA LEU A 442 -5.96 6.15 5.07
C LEU A 442 -6.39 4.70 4.89
N ALA A 443 -6.20 3.92 5.94
CA ALA A 443 -6.62 2.52 6.05
C ALA A 443 -7.75 2.42 7.10
N PRO A 444 -9.03 2.62 6.70
CA PRO A 444 -10.16 2.73 7.62
C PRO A 444 -10.68 1.36 8.06
N GLY A 445 -11.38 1.30 9.20
CA GLY A 445 -12.10 0.11 9.66
C GLY A 445 -13.23 -0.31 8.72
N HIS A 446 -13.85 0.65 8.02
CA HIS A 446 -14.92 0.39 7.06
C HIS A 446 -14.77 1.16 5.77
N GLY A 447 -15.19 0.52 4.65
CA GLY A 447 -15.17 1.12 3.32
C GLY A 447 -13.80 1.12 2.64
N PRO A 448 -13.65 1.86 1.53
CA PRO A 448 -12.42 1.85 0.75
C PRO A 448 -11.26 2.57 1.43
N VAL A 449 -10.04 2.17 1.10
CA VAL A 449 -8.84 2.94 1.40
C VAL A 449 -8.84 4.26 0.61
N LEU A 450 -8.34 5.33 1.23
CA LEU A 450 -8.35 6.67 0.66
C LEU A 450 -6.95 7.27 0.57
N ALA A 451 -6.75 8.09 -0.44
CA ALA A 451 -5.63 9.03 -0.50
C ALA A 451 -5.96 10.32 0.27
N ASP A 452 -4.94 11.11 0.57
CA ASP A 452 -5.08 12.40 1.28
C ASP A 452 -5.85 12.30 2.61
N PRO A 453 -5.35 11.54 3.61
CA PRO A 453 -5.98 11.46 4.92
C PRO A 453 -6.20 12.84 5.57
N PRO A 454 -5.24 13.79 5.55
CA PRO A 454 -5.47 15.12 6.12
C PRO A 454 -6.62 15.88 5.48
N GLY A 455 -6.81 15.76 4.17
CA GLY A 455 -7.94 16.38 3.45
C GLY A 455 -9.28 15.79 3.92
N ARG A 456 -9.37 14.46 3.96
CA ARG A 456 -10.56 13.74 4.43
C ARG A 456 -10.91 14.06 5.89
N ILE A 457 -9.91 14.11 6.76
CA ILE A 457 -10.11 14.43 8.18
C ILE A 457 -10.63 15.87 8.35
N ARG A 458 -10.05 16.84 7.64
CA ARG A 458 -10.54 18.23 7.66
C ARG A 458 -11.98 18.35 7.17
N GLU A 459 -12.35 17.60 6.13
CA GLU A 459 -13.75 17.52 5.65
C GLU A 459 -14.69 17.06 6.78
N LEU A 460 -14.32 16.01 7.53
CA LEU A 460 -15.13 15.52 8.66
C LEU A 460 -15.22 16.53 9.78
N ILE A 461 -14.14 17.22 10.13
CA ILE A 461 -14.16 18.30 11.14
C ILE A 461 -15.15 19.38 10.71
N GLN A 462 -15.06 19.87 9.47
CA GLN A 462 -15.97 20.89 8.95
C GLN A 462 -17.42 20.43 8.95
N HIS A 463 -17.66 19.17 8.54
CA HIS A 463 -18.99 18.59 8.58
C HIS A 463 -19.58 18.56 10.00
N ARG A 464 -18.80 18.20 11.03
CA ARG A 464 -19.25 18.21 12.43
C ARG A 464 -19.53 19.61 12.95
N LEU A 465 -18.64 20.58 12.66
CA LEU A 465 -18.84 21.97 13.05
C LEU A 465 -20.05 22.61 12.36
N ALA A 466 -20.27 22.33 11.08
CA ALA A 466 -21.46 22.77 10.36
C ALA A 466 -22.75 22.19 10.98
N ARG A 467 -22.73 20.91 11.37
CA ARG A 467 -23.85 20.27 12.07
C ARG A 467 -24.13 20.94 13.41
N GLU A 468 -23.10 21.28 14.18
CA GLU A 468 -23.22 21.98 15.44
C GLU A 468 -23.83 23.39 15.26
N ALA A 469 -23.38 24.13 14.24
CA ALA A 469 -23.94 25.42 13.90
C ALA A 469 -25.43 25.32 13.52
N GLN A 470 -25.83 24.28 12.78
CA GLN A 470 -27.24 24.01 12.42
C GLN A 470 -28.09 23.73 13.66
N ILE A 471 -27.61 22.90 14.60
CA ILE A 471 -28.30 22.63 15.88
C ILE A 471 -28.55 23.93 16.65
N LEU A 472 -27.52 24.76 16.80
CA LEU A 472 -27.62 26.05 17.49
C LEU A 472 -28.60 27.01 16.81
N ALA A 473 -28.61 27.07 15.48
CA ALA A 473 -29.55 27.91 14.74
C ALA A 473 -31.00 27.48 14.96
N LEU A 474 -31.28 26.18 15.04
CA LEU A 474 -32.60 25.65 15.32
C LEU A 474 -33.02 25.92 16.77
N LEU A 475 -32.12 25.77 17.73
CA LEU A 475 -32.39 26.05 19.15
C LEU A 475 -32.62 27.55 19.42
N LYS A 476 -32.05 28.45 18.65
CA LYS A 476 -32.34 29.91 18.73
C LYS A 476 -33.77 30.25 18.34
N GLN A 477 -34.43 29.45 17.52
CA GLN A 477 -35.81 29.67 17.12
C GLN A 477 -36.81 29.23 18.21
N ALA A 478 -36.54 28.05 18.81
CA ALA A 478 -37.33 27.52 19.93
C ALA A 478 -36.54 26.39 20.63
N PRO A 479 -36.80 26.14 21.93
CA PRO A 479 -36.33 24.94 22.61
C PRO A 479 -36.82 23.67 21.87
N ARG A 480 -35.93 22.67 21.74
CA ARG A 480 -36.23 21.42 21.00
C ARG A 480 -35.63 20.21 21.71
N THR A 481 -36.26 19.06 21.47
CA THR A 481 -35.72 17.76 21.88
C THR A 481 -34.67 17.27 20.86
N ALA A 482 -33.82 16.34 21.28
CA ALA A 482 -32.86 15.71 20.37
C ALA A 482 -33.54 15.00 19.20
N ASP A 483 -34.70 14.37 19.42
CA ASP A 483 -35.50 13.73 18.38
C ASP A 483 -36.03 14.76 17.36
N ALA A 484 -36.57 15.88 17.82
CA ALA A 484 -37.08 16.93 16.93
C ALA A 484 -35.94 17.53 16.07
N LEU A 485 -34.75 17.76 16.67
CA LEU A 485 -33.56 18.22 15.95
C LEU A 485 -33.10 17.20 14.90
N ALA A 486 -33.04 15.92 15.27
CA ALA A 486 -32.66 14.86 14.35
C ALA A 486 -33.62 14.76 13.14
N ARG A 487 -34.91 14.80 13.36
CA ARG A 487 -35.90 14.78 12.27
C ARG A 487 -35.81 15.99 11.35
N GLU A 488 -35.57 17.17 11.88
CA GLU A 488 -35.42 18.38 11.07
C GLU A 488 -34.15 18.41 10.26
N ILE A 489 -33.05 17.90 10.83
CA ILE A 489 -31.72 17.88 10.22
C ILE A 489 -31.59 16.78 9.15
N TYR A 490 -32.11 15.57 9.42
CA TYR A 490 -31.88 14.39 8.57
C TYR A 490 -33.11 14.04 7.72
N GLY A 491 -34.23 14.72 7.94
CA GLY A 491 -35.47 14.58 7.20
C GLY A 491 -36.41 13.48 7.76
N PRO A 492 -37.73 13.63 7.55
CA PRO A 492 -38.75 12.73 8.10
C PRO A 492 -38.77 11.34 7.43
N THR A 493 -38.10 11.20 6.28
CA THR A 493 -38.09 9.98 5.46
C THR A 493 -36.88 9.08 5.71
N ALA A 494 -35.99 9.45 6.63
CA ALA A 494 -34.85 8.61 6.98
C ALA A 494 -35.33 7.26 7.57
N PRO A 495 -34.74 6.12 7.16
CA PRO A 495 -35.09 4.81 7.73
C PRO A 495 -34.95 4.80 9.27
N PRO A 496 -35.77 4.03 10.01
CA PRO A 496 -35.80 4.05 11.49
C PRO A 496 -34.42 3.80 12.11
N GLY A 497 -33.61 2.88 11.58
CA GLY A 497 -32.26 2.60 12.06
C GLY A 497 -31.29 3.78 11.86
N VAL A 498 -31.38 4.47 10.73
CA VAL A 498 -30.60 5.68 10.44
C VAL A 498 -31.02 6.83 11.37
N MET A 499 -32.30 6.97 11.64
CA MET A 499 -32.82 8.02 12.52
C MET A 499 -32.35 7.85 13.97
N GLU A 500 -32.30 6.63 14.49
CA GLU A 500 -31.76 6.39 15.83
C GLU A 500 -30.28 6.77 15.96
N VAL A 501 -29.47 6.41 14.96
CA VAL A 501 -28.05 6.81 14.90
C VAL A 501 -27.91 8.34 14.79
N ALA A 502 -28.74 8.98 13.96
CA ALA A 502 -28.79 10.43 13.81
C ALA A 502 -29.15 11.12 15.14
N ARG A 503 -30.15 10.61 15.84
CA ARG A 503 -30.58 11.13 17.16
C ARG A 503 -29.42 11.04 18.17
N ARG A 504 -28.75 9.91 18.26
CA ARG A 504 -27.60 9.74 19.16
C ARG A 504 -26.44 10.68 18.81
N THR A 505 -26.18 10.90 17.52
CA THR A 505 -25.16 11.87 17.07
C THR A 505 -25.56 13.31 17.47
N VAL A 506 -26.84 13.68 17.32
CA VAL A 506 -27.34 14.98 17.80
C VAL A 506 -27.16 15.11 19.32
N VAL A 507 -27.46 14.07 20.11
CA VAL A 507 -27.19 14.04 21.55
C VAL A 507 -25.71 14.25 21.84
N GLY A 508 -24.78 13.64 21.08
CA GLY A 508 -23.36 13.86 21.21
C GLY A 508 -22.97 15.34 21.05
N HIS A 509 -23.51 16.03 20.03
CA HIS A 509 -23.32 17.46 19.84
C HIS A 509 -23.93 18.29 20.99
N LEU A 510 -25.14 17.95 21.44
CA LEU A 510 -25.80 18.66 22.54
C LEU A 510 -25.02 18.54 23.85
N VAL A 511 -24.50 17.36 24.18
CA VAL A 511 -23.65 17.13 25.35
C VAL A 511 -22.38 17.99 25.30
N LYS A 512 -21.71 18.04 24.14
CA LYS A 512 -20.56 18.92 23.93
C LYS A 512 -20.92 20.40 24.13
N LEU A 513 -21.98 20.88 23.48
CA LEU A 513 -22.46 22.25 23.57
C LEU A 513 -22.89 22.63 25.00
N GLU A 514 -23.46 21.69 25.75
CA GLU A 514 -23.81 21.87 27.16
C GLU A 514 -22.57 22.05 28.04
N ARG A 515 -21.53 21.23 27.83
CA ARG A 515 -20.23 21.39 28.51
C ARG A 515 -19.54 22.71 28.19
N GLU A 516 -19.71 23.22 26.98
CA GLU A 516 -19.21 24.52 26.55
C GLU A 516 -20.06 25.72 27.07
N GLY A 517 -21.15 25.47 27.77
CA GLY A 517 -22.07 26.48 28.25
C GLY A 517 -22.85 27.21 27.16
N ARG A 518 -22.95 26.65 25.95
CA ARG A 518 -23.68 27.23 24.79
C ARG A 518 -25.14 26.77 24.69
N VAL A 519 -25.42 25.61 25.29
CA VAL A 519 -26.77 25.02 25.38
C VAL A 519 -27.02 24.59 26.81
N ARG A 520 -28.28 24.61 27.26
CA ARG A 520 -28.68 24.09 28.56
C ARG A 520 -29.91 23.21 28.43
N ARG A 521 -30.07 22.24 29.30
CA ARG A 521 -31.32 21.48 29.48
C ARG A 521 -32.32 22.32 30.25
N ILE A 522 -33.59 22.21 29.88
CA ILE A 522 -34.67 22.89 30.59
C ILE A 522 -35.04 22.09 31.83
N ALA A 523 -35.07 22.76 32.99
CA ALA A 523 -35.42 22.13 34.26
C ALA A 523 -36.81 21.46 34.20
N GLY A 524 -36.88 20.20 34.67
CA GLY A 524 -38.09 19.38 34.63
C GLY A 524 -38.41 18.72 33.29
N GLN A 525 -37.60 18.98 32.26
CA GLN A 525 -37.73 18.38 30.92
C GLN A 525 -36.38 17.91 30.43
N ALA A 526 -35.94 16.77 30.90
CA ALA A 526 -34.54 16.26 30.74
C ALA A 526 -34.09 16.12 29.27
N ASP A 527 -35.00 16.04 28.32
CA ASP A 527 -34.70 15.88 26.88
C ASP A 527 -34.96 17.16 26.06
N LEU A 528 -35.28 18.30 26.71
CA LEU A 528 -35.51 19.56 26.04
C LEU A 528 -34.34 20.53 26.24
N PHE A 529 -33.78 21.02 25.12
CA PHE A 529 -32.61 21.89 25.11
C PHE A 529 -32.93 23.30 24.61
N ALA A 530 -32.27 24.29 25.16
CA ALA A 530 -32.34 25.69 24.76
C ALA A 530 -30.93 26.32 24.71
N PRO A 531 -30.70 27.37 23.91
CA PRO A 531 -29.41 28.07 23.92
C PRO A 531 -29.22 28.81 25.23
N VAL A 532 -27.97 29.08 25.62
CA VAL A 532 -27.60 29.94 26.72
C VAL A 532 -27.35 31.34 26.17
N GLY A 533 -27.97 32.40 26.75
CA GLY A 533 -27.68 33.77 26.37
C GLY A 533 -28.49 34.31 25.17
N LEU A 534 -29.80 34.10 25.14
CA LEU A 534 -30.75 34.95 24.43
C LEU A 534 -31.44 35.90 25.39
#